data_86634578038fdd4793131a8b73deb0dd
#
_entry.id   86634578038fdd4793131a8b73deb0dd
#
_cell.length_a   1.000
_cell.length_b   1.000
_cell.length_c   1.000
_cell.angle_alpha   90.00
_cell.angle_beta   90.00
_cell.angle_gamma   90.00
#
_symmetry.space_group_name_H-M   'P 1'
#
loop_
_entity.id
_entity.type
_entity.pdbx_description
1 polymer ?
#
loop_
_entity_poly.entity_id
_entity_poly.type
_entity_poly.pdbx_seq_one_letter_code
_entity_poly.pdbx_strand_id
1 'polypeptide(L)'
;EETLAALRAAGVKLAVGSSSKNAVFILERLGARELFDAVCDGTMLTRSKPDPEVFLKAAEMLGTSPRRCLVVEDAAAGLEAARSGGMDCAIIGGADMPFEPEYRIDGLGELRAIVLG
;
A
#
# COMPACT_ATOMS: atom_id res chain seq x y z
N GLU A 1 12.19 -1.58 7.30
CA GLU A 1 12.81 -0.88 7.39
C GLU A 1 13.60 0.27 6.80
N GLU A 2 14.78 0.03 6.26
CA GLU A 2 15.57 1.15 5.74
C GLU A 2 14.88 1.90 4.61
N THR A 3 14.25 1.16 3.68
CA THR A 3 13.57 1.79 2.54
C THR A 3 12.39 2.63 3.01
N LEU A 4 11.56 2.09 3.90
CA LEU A 4 10.41 2.83 4.40
C LEU A 4 10.84 4.07 5.17
N ALA A 5 11.87 3.94 5.99
CA ALA A 5 12.39 5.09 6.73
C ALA A 5 12.96 6.16 5.79
N ALA A 6 13.64 5.73 4.72
CA ALA A 6 14.18 6.68 3.74
C ALA A 6 13.08 7.42 2.99
N LEU A 7 12.01 6.71 2.62
CA LEU A 7 10.87 7.35 1.95
C LEU A 7 10.21 8.37 2.87
N ARG A 8 10.02 8.00 4.12
CA ARG A 8 9.41 8.91 5.09
C ARG A 8 10.27 10.15 5.32
N ALA A 9 11.58 9.95 5.43
CA ALA A 9 12.52 11.06 5.61
C ALA A 9 12.48 12.01 4.41
N ALA A 10 12.14 11.50 3.22
CA ALA A 10 12.02 12.31 2.01
C ALA A 10 10.64 12.96 1.87
N GLY A 11 9.77 12.82 2.86
CA GLY A 11 8.45 13.44 2.83
C GLY A 11 7.34 12.59 2.24
N VAL A 12 7.62 11.32 1.94
CA VAL A 12 6.61 10.40 1.42
C VAL A 12 5.79 9.87 2.59
N LYS A 13 4.46 9.93 2.47
CA LYS A 13 3.56 9.40 3.49
C LYS A 13 3.35 7.92 3.26
N LEU A 14 3.30 7.15 4.34
CA LEU A 14 3.17 5.70 4.28
C LEU A 14 1.90 5.28 5.02
N ALA A 15 1.18 4.33 4.41
CA ALA A 15 -0.02 3.77 5.03
C ALA A 15 -0.07 2.27 4.81
N VAL A 16 -0.74 1.58 5.71
CA VAL A 16 -1.09 0.17 5.54
C VAL A 16 -2.59 0.11 5.22
N GLY A 17 -2.93 -0.65 4.18
CA GLY A 17 -4.32 -0.98 3.87
C GLY A 17 -4.49 -2.49 4.01
N SER A 18 -5.23 -2.92 5.00
CA SER A 18 -5.38 -4.34 5.34
C SER A 18 -6.82 -4.69 5.63
N SER A 19 -7.25 -5.87 5.17
CA SER A 19 -8.56 -6.39 5.52
C SER A 19 -8.56 -7.04 6.90
N SER A 20 -7.40 -7.22 7.52
CA SER A 20 -7.31 -7.79 8.85
C SER A 20 -7.83 -6.81 9.90
N LYS A 21 -8.67 -7.30 10.80
CA LYS A 21 -9.17 -6.49 11.91
C LYS A 21 -8.12 -6.29 13.00
N ASN A 22 -7.02 -7.03 12.91
CA ASN A 22 -5.95 -7.01 13.89
C ASN A 22 -4.68 -6.32 13.37
N ALA A 23 -4.78 -5.55 12.28
CA ALA A 23 -3.60 -4.97 11.64
C ALA A 23 -2.79 -4.10 12.59
N VAL A 24 -3.44 -3.21 13.34
CA VAL A 24 -2.72 -2.35 14.29
C VAL A 24 -2.02 -3.19 15.36
N PHE A 25 -2.72 -4.17 15.92
CA PHE A 25 -2.14 -5.05 16.93
C PHE A 25 -0.91 -5.78 16.40
N ILE A 26 -1.00 -6.33 15.18
CA ILE A 26 0.11 -7.05 14.57
C ILE A 26 1.30 -6.11 14.35
N LEU A 27 1.04 -4.91 13.84
CA LEU A 27 2.12 -3.94 13.60
C LEU A 27 2.79 -3.51 14.91
N GLU A 28 2.01 -3.34 15.98
CA GLU A 28 2.57 -2.99 17.27
C GLU A 28 3.44 -4.11 17.82
N ARG A 29 2.99 -5.37 17.67
CA ARG A 29 3.77 -6.53 18.12
C ARG A 29 5.08 -6.66 17.35
N LEU A 30 5.10 -6.25 16.09
CA LEU A 30 6.30 -6.28 15.26
C LEU A 30 7.17 -5.04 15.45
N GLY A 31 6.71 -4.05 16.23
CA GLY A 31 7.43 -2.79 16.38
C GLY A 31 7.41 -1.94 15.13
N ALA A 32 6.44 -2.16 14.24
CA ALA A 32 6.40 -1.50 12.94
C ALA A 32 5.31 -0.44 12.80
N ARG A 33 4.42 -0.29 13.79
CA ARG A 33 3.29 0.65 13.67
C ARG A 33 3.76 2.08 13.39
N GLU A 34 4.84 2.48 14.01
CA GLU A 34 5.32 3.86 13.91
C GLU A 34 5.94 4.20 12.56
N LEU A 35 6.22 3.19 11.72
CA LEU A 35 6.72 3.41 10.37
C LEU A 35 5.65 4.00 9.46
N PHE A 36 4.38 3.93 9.85
CA PHE A 36 3.28 4.32 8.99
C PHE A 36 2.54 5.52 9.53
N ASP A 37 2.15 6.42 8.63
CA ASP A 37 1.37 7.62 8.96
C ASP A 37 -0.09 7.27 9.20
N ALA A 38 -0.57 6.18 8.61
CA ALA A 38 -1.95 5.76 8.76
C ALA A 38 -2.06 4.25 8.59
N VAL A 39 -3.05 3.66 9.25
CA VAL A 39 -3.40 2.25 9.07
C VAL A 39 -4.90 2.16 8.88
N CYS A 40 -5.31 1.65 7.70
CA CYS A 40 -6.70 1.34 7.44
C CYS A 40 -6.86 -0.17 7.60
N ASP A 41 -7.61 -0.61 8.62
CA ASP A 41 -7.77 -2.02 8.92
C ASP A 41 -9.18 -2.51 8.60
N GLY A 42 -9.42 -3.81 8.82
CA GLY A 42 -10.68 -4.43 8.48
C GLY A 42 -11.89 -3.91 9.25
N THR A 43 -11.67 -3.27 10.40
CA THR A 43 -12.79 -2.72 11.19
C THR A 43 -13.40 -1.49 10.51
N MET A 44 -12.67 -0.87 9.60
CA MET A 44 -13.08 0.34 8.89
C MET A 44 -13.75 0.03 7.56
N LEU A 45 -13.78 -1.23 7.14
CA LEU A 45 -14.19 -1.60 5.79
C LEU A 45 -15.56 -2.26 5.79
N THR A 46 -16.36 -1.96 4.76
CA THR A 46 -17.60 -2.66 4.46
C THR A 46 -17.41 -3.65 3.31
N ARG A 47 -16.35 -3.46 2.52
CA ARG A 47 -16.03 -4.32 1.37
C ARG A 47 -14.56 -4.66 1.38
N SER A 48 -14.24 -5.86 0.93
CA SER A 48 -12.85 -6.31 0.83
C SER A 48 -12.35 -6.24 -0.61
N LYS A 49 -11.05 -6.38 -0.80
CA LYS A 49 -10.45 -6.44 -2.13
C LYS A 49 -11.14 -7.56 -2.94
N PRO A 50 -11.39 -7.37 -4.22
CA PRO A 50 -10.81 -6.34 -5.10
C PRO A 50 -11.53 -4.99 -5.10
N ASP A 51 -12.45 -4.74 -4.16
CA ASP A 51 -13.07 -3.44 -4.04
C ASP A 51 -12.00 -2.43 -3.59
N PRO A 52 -11.98 -1.21 -4.15
CA PRO A 52 -10.93 -0.24 -3.83
C PRO A 52 -11.09 0.43 -2.46
N GLU A 53 -12.11 0.11 -1.69
CA GLU A 53 -12.42 0.81 -0.45
C GLU A 53 -11.21 0.95 0.48
N VAL A 54 -10.44 -0.13 0.66
CA VAL A 54 -9.31 -0.12 1.60
C VAL A 54 -8.25 0.92 1.19
N PHE A 55 -7.96 1.01 -0.10
CA PHE A 55 -6.95 1.95 -0.58
C PHE A 55 -7.47 3.37 -0.67
N LEU A 56 -8.75 3.54 -1.01
CA LEU A 56 -9.35 4.87 -1.03
C LEU A 56 -9.41 5.46 0.38
N LYS A 57 -9.74 4.64 1.38
CA LYS A 57 -9.73 5.11 2.77
C LYS A 57 -8.32 5.41 3.25
N ALA A 58 -7.35 4.59 2.89
CA ALA A 58 -5.97 4.85 3.25
C ALA A 58 -5.49 6.18 2.66
N ALA A 59 -5.80 6.44 1.40
CA ALA A 59 -5.44 7.71 0.75
C ALA A 59 -6.10 8.88 1.45
N GLU A 60 -7.37 8.75 1.82
CA GLU A 60 -8.09 9.78 2.54
C GLU A 60 -7.44 10.08 3.90
N MET A 61 -7.06 9.03 4.62
CA MET A 61 -6.38 9.19 5.91
C MET A 61 -5.05 9.90 5.78
N LEU A 62 -4.37 9.72 4.63
CA LEU A 62 -3.11 10.42 4.34
C LEU A 62 -3.33 11.84 3.81
N GLY A 63 -4.57 12.20 3.47
CA GLY A 63 -4.86 13.49 2.85
C GLY A 63 -4.30 13.61 1.44
N THR A 64 -4.20 12.51 0.71
CA THR A 64 -3.58 12.47 -0.62
C THR A 64 -4.59 11.95 -1.63
N SER A 65 -4.60 12.52 -2.84
CA SER A 65 -5.49 12.03 -3.89
C SER A 65 -5.02 10.67 -4.39
N PRO A 66 -5.95 9.79 -4.83
CA PRO A 66 -5.56 8.47 -5.33
C PRO A 66 -4.55 8.51 -6.47
N ARG A 67 -4.64 9.51 -7.34
CA ARG A 67 -3.73 9.64 -8.49
C ARG A 67 -2.27 9.84 -8.07
N ARG A 68 -2.03 10.23 -6.82
CA ARG A 68 -0.70 10.46 -6.28
C ARG A 68 -0.25 9.32 -5.36
N CYS A 69 -1.01 8.23 -5.32
CA CYS A 69 -0.69 7.09 -4.48
C CYS A 69 -0.13 5.94 -5.30
N LEU A 70 0.82 5.25 -4.72
CA LEU A 70 1.35 4.00 -5.27
C LEU A 70 1.01 2.89 -4.28
N VAL A 71 0.33 1.86 -4.76
CA VAL A 71 0.02 0.68 -3.96
C VAL A 71 1.12 -0.34 -4.18
N VAL A 72 1.60 -0.96 -3.11
CA VAL A 72 2.53 -2.08 -3.18
C VAL A 72 1.79 -3.33 -2.74
N GLU A 73 1.74 -4.33 -3.62
CA GLU A 73 0.94 -5.53 -3.40
C GLU A 73 1.62 -6.76 -3.97
N ASP A 74 1.17 -7.94 -3.53
CA ASP A 74 1.68 -9.20 -4.04
C ASP A 74 0.57 -10.07 -4.65
N ALA A 75 -0.68 -9.66 -4.55
CA ALA A 75 -1.85 -10.46 -4.93
C ALA A 75 -2.69 -9.76 -6.00
N ALA A 76 -3.36 -10.57 -6.83
CA ALA A 76 -4.22 -10.08 -7.91
C ALA A 76 -5.34 -9.19 -7.39
N ALA A 77 -5.97 -9.55 -6.26
CA ALA A 77 -7.07 -8.75 -5.71
C ALA A 77 -6.60 -7.35 -5.32
N GLY A 78 -5.37 -7.21 -4.82
CA GLY A 78 -4.81 -5.91 -4.49
C GLY A 78 -4.53 -5.07 -5.72
N LEU A 79 -4.04 -5.70 -6.80
CA LEU A 79 -3.81 -5.00 -8.06
C LEU A 79 -5.12 -4.47 -8.64
N GLU A 80 -6.17 -5.32 -8.62
CA GLU A 80 -7.49 -4.90 -9.12
C GLU A 80 -8.07 -3.76 -8.28
N ALA A 81 -7.90 -3.83 -6.96
CA ALA A 81 -8.38 -2.77 -6.07
C ALA A 81 -7.66 -1.45 -6.35
N ALA A 82 -6.35 -1.50 -6.56
CA ALA A 82 -5.57 -0.29 -6.86
C ALA A 82 -6.04 0.35 -8.16
N ARG A 83 -6.23 -0.45 -9.20
CA ARG A 83 -6.69 0.07 -10.49
C ARG A 83 -8.10 0.66 -10.38
N SER A 84 -9.01 -0.04 -9.71
CA SER A 84 -10.36 0.46 -9.52
C SER A 84 -10.39 1.76 -8.72
N GLY A 85 -9.41 1.97 -7.86
CA GLY A 85 -9.28 3.18 -7.06
C GLY A 85 -8.54 4.31 -7.75
N GLY A 86 -8.05 4.09 -8.98
CA GLY A 86 -7.31 5.12 -9.71
C GLY A 86 -5.88 5.30 -9.25
N MET A 87 -5.28 4.26 -8.68
CA MET A 87 -3.91 4.28 -8.16
C MET A 87 -3.00 3.41 -9.01
N ASP A 88 -1.74 3.82 -9.12
CA ASP A 88 -0.71 2.96 -9.70
C ASP A 88 -0.36 1.84 -8.72
N CYS A 89 0.13 0.75 -9.24
CA CYS A 89 0.48 -0.40 -8.42
C CYS A 89 1.83 -0.98 -8.80
N ALA A 90 2.62 -1.28 -7.78
CA ALA A 90 3.86 -2.03 -7.90
C ALA A 90 3.60 -3.42 -7.32
N ILE A 91 3.77 -4.45 -8.15
CA ILE A 91 3.64 -5.83 -7.68
C ILE A 91 5.01 -6.35 -7.28
N ILE A 92 5.09 -6.85 -6.04
CA ILE A 92 6.31 -7.47 -5.55
C ILE A 92 6.20 -8.98 -5.77
N GLY A 93 7.24 -9.56 -6.34
CA GLY A 93 7.26 -10.99 -6.67
C GLY A 93 6.91 -11.25 -8.12
N GLY A 94 6.97 -12.53 -8.51
CA GLY A 94 6.82 -12.96 -9.89
C GLY A 94 5.51 -13.62 -10.24
N ALA A 95 4.49 -13.51 -9.40
CA ALA A 95 3.21 -14.17 -9.64
C ALA A 95 2.51 -13.59 -10.87
N ASP A 96 1.76 -14.45 -11.57
CA ASP A 96 0.95 -14.01 -12.70
C ASP A 96 -0.20 -13.12 -12.23
N MET A 97 -0.48 -12.07 -13.01
CA MET A 97 -1.52 -11.11 -12.69
C MET A 97 -2.54 -11.06 -13.83
N PRO A 98 -3.80 -10.66 -13.53
CA PRO A 98 -4.84 -10.59 -14.56
C PRO A 98 -4.55 -9.52 -15.63
N PHE A 99 -3.71 -8.55 -15.30
CA PHE A 99 -3.23 -7.53 -16.25
C PHE A 99 -1.90 -7.01 -15.73
N GLU A 100 -1.18 -6.27 -16.56
CA GLU A 100 0.16 -5.81 -16.20
C GLU A 100 0.08 -4.61 -15.24
N PRO A 101 0.77 -4.66 -14.09
CA PRO A 101 0.85 -3.51 -13.19
C PRO A 101 1.77 -2.44 -13.78
N GLU A 102 1.71 -1.22 -13.23
CA GLU A 102 2.60 -0.15 -13.64
C GLU A 102 4.07 -0.48 -13.37
N TYR A 103 4.33 -1.19 -12.27
CA TYR A 103 5.69 -1.59 -11.90
C TYR A 103 5.71 -3.02 -11.39
N ARG A 104 6.82 -3.71 -11.67
CA ARG A 104 7.13 -4.98 -11.01
C ARG A 104 8.44 -4.83 -10.28
N ILE A 105 8.48 -5.27 -9.03
CA ILE A 105 9.67 -5.15 -8.19
C ILE A 105 9.99 -6.49 -7.53
N ASP A 106 11.27 -6.69 -7.24
CA ASP A 106 11.72 -7.89 -6.53
C ASP A 106 11.83 -7.67 -5.03
N GLY A 107 11.95 -6.42 -4.61
CA GLY A 107 12.03 -6.07 -3.20
C GLY A 107 11.71 -4.61 -2.98
N LEU A 108 11.45 -4.24 -1.73
CA LEU A 108 11.04 -2.88 -1.38
C LEU A 108 12.10 -1.83 -1.71
N GLY A 109 13.38 -2.22 -1.75
CA GLY A 109 14.45 -1.28 -2.07
C GLY A 109 14.28 -0.58 -3.40
N GLU A 110 13.62 -1.22 -4.37
CA GLU A 110 13.39 -0.63 -5.69
C GLU A 110 12.41 0.54 -5.64
N LEU A 111 11.62 0.66 -4.57
CA LEU A 111 10.66 1.75 -4.43
C LEU A 111 11.35 3.11 -4.38
N ARG A 112 12.57 3.18 -3.89
CA ARG A 112 13.28 4.46 -3.80
C ARG A 112 13.46 5.08 -5.18
N ALA A 113 13.85 4.27 -6.16
CA ALA A 113 14.03 4.77 -7.52
C ALA A 113 12.70 5.16 -8.16
N ILE A 114 11.65 4.39 -7.90
CA ILE A 114 10.32 4.66 -8.49
C ILE A 114 9.71 5.92 -7.90
N VAL A 115 9.76 6.08 -6.58
CA VAL A 115 9.07 7.16 -5.88
C VAL A 115 9.88 8.44 -5.86
N LEU A 116 11.19 8.34 -5.64
CA LEU A 116 12.06 9.51 -5.48
C LEU A 116 12.81 9.86 -6.75
N GLY A 117 12.84 8.93 -7.66
CA GLY A 117 13.53 8.93 -8.89
C GLY A 117 13.81 9.94 -9.69
#